data_95dfa2fc67abd76f4e5bc0d0290ddf29
#
_entry.id   95dfa2fc67abd76f4e5bc0d0290ddf29
#
_cell.length_a   1.000
_cell.length_b   1.000
_cell.length_c   1.000
_cell.angle_alpha   90.00
_cell.angle_beta   90.00
_cell.angle_gamma   90.00
#
_symmetry.space_group_name_H-M   'P 1'
#
loop_
_entity.id
_entity.type
_entity.pdbx_description
1 polymer ?
#
loop_
_entity_poly.entity_id
_entity_poly.type
_entity_poly.pdbx_seq_one_letter_code
_entity_poly.pdbx_strand_id
1 'polypeptide(L)'
;MAEKKLLLGDEAIALGAIHAGISGVYAYPGTPSTEITEFIQNNRLAKERKLHSTWCTNEKTAMEAALGMSYAGKRALVCMKHVGMNVAADAF
;
A
#
# COMPACT_ATOMS: atom_id res chain seq x y z
N MET A 1 -12.27 -14.01 -16.32
CA MET A 1 -13.34 -13.09 -16.76
C MET A 1 -13.16 -11.73 -16.12
N ALA A 2 -13.22 -10.68 -16.93
CA ALA A 2 -13.05 -9.33 -16.42
C ALA A 2 -14.34 -8.86 -15.74
N GLU A 3 -14.21 -8.26 -14.60
CA GLU A 3 -15.30 -7.67 -13.85
C GLU A 3 -15.17 -6.15 -13.91
N LYS A 4 -16.25 -5.48 -14.30
CA LYS A 4 -16.25 -4.02 -14.39
C LYS A 4 -16.81 -3.42 -13.11
N LYS A 5 -16.09 -2.45 -12.55
CA LYS A 5 -16.49 -1.75 -11.33
C LYS A 5 -16.29 -0.26 -11.50
N LEU A 6 -17.18 0.52 -10.90
CA LEU A 6 -17.02 1.96 -10.83
C LEU A 6 -16.28 2.27 -9.52
N LEU A 7 -15.03 2.76 -9.63
CA LEU A 7 -14.18 3.00 -8.49
C LEU A 7 -13.58 4.40 -8.55
N LEU A 8 -13.28 4.96 -7.38
CA LEU A 8 -12.40 6.13 -7.30
C LEU A 8 -11.00 5.71 -7.75
N GLY A 9 -10.20 6.67 -8.24
CA GLY A 9 -8.85 6.37 -8.71
C GLY A 9 -8.00 5.64 -7.68
N ASP A 10 -8.03 6.08 -6.42
CA ASP A 10 -7.28 5.43 -5.33
C ASP A 10 -7.75 3.99 -5.10
N GLU A 11 -9.05 3.75 -5.22
CA GLU A 11 -9.59 2.40 -5.06
C GLU A 11 -9.14 1.49 -6.20
N ALA A 12 -9.09 2.03 -7.42
CA ALA A 12 -8.62 1.27 -8.58
C ALA A 12 -7.15 0.88 -8.44
N ILE A 13 -6.32 1.80 -7.96
CA ILE A 13 -4.90 1.54 -7.69
C ILE A 13 -4.77 0.44 -6.65
N ALA A 14 -5.51 0.54 -5.56
CA ALA A 14 -5.48 -0.44 -4.48
C ALA A 14 -5.88 -1.83 -4.97
N LEU A 15 -6.96 -1.91 -5.73
CA LEU A 15 -7.42 -3.19 -6.26
C LEU A 15 -6.41 -3.78 -7.22
N GLY A 16 -5.80 -2.94 -8.07
CA GLY A 16 -4.74 -3.38 -8.99
C GLY A 16 -3.54 -3.94 -8.24
N ALA A 17 -3.15 -3.31 -7.14
CA ALA A 17 -2.04 -3.79 -6.32
C ALA A 17 -2.36 -5.17 -5.71
N ILE A 18 -3.57 -5.35 -5.20
CA ILE A 18 -3.99 -6.65 -4.66
C ILE A 18 -3.92 -7.71 -5.76
N HIS A 19 -4.43 -7.41 -6.95
CA HIS A 19 -4.40 -8.34 -8.07
C HIS A 19 -2.97 -8.62 -8.54
N ALA A 20 -2.05 -7.67 -8.36
CA ALA A 20 -0.64 -7.88 -8.71
C ALA A 20 0.11 -8.76 -7.70
N GLY A 21 -0.54 -9.12 -6.61
CA GLY A 21 0.03 -10.08 -5.66
C GLY A 21 0.89 -9.46 -4.56
N ILE A 22 0.56 -8.26 -4.11
CA ILE A 22 1.29 -7.68 -2.97
C ILE A 22 1.05 -8.51 -1.71
N SER A 23 2.03 -8.53 -0.83
CA SER A 23 1.93 -9.20 0.46
C SER A 23 1.79 -8.23 1.62
N GLY A 24 2.08 -6.97 1.41
CA GLY A 24 1.93 -5.96 2.44
C GLY A 24 1.76 -4.56 1.88
N VAL A 25 1.14 -3.69 2.67
CA VAL A 25 1.02 -2.27 2.38
C VAL A 25 1.36 -1.48 3.62
N TYR A 26 2.20 -0.47 3.45
CA TYR A 26 2.71 0.36 4.53
C TYR A 26 2.51 1.83 4.17
N ALA A 27 2.04 2.61 5.12
CA ALA A 27 1.68 3.99 4.82
C ALA A 27 1.79 4.88 6.04
N TYR A 28 1.98 6.17 5.77
CA TYR A 28 1.74 7.23 6.72
C TYR A 28 0.58 8.07 6.16
N PRO A 29 -0.42 8.44 6.96
CA PRO A 29 -1.61 9.12 6.44
C PRO A 29 -1.27 10.41 5.71
N GLY A 30 -1.86 10.61 4.54
CA GLY A 30 -1.68 11.83 3.76
C GLY A 30 -2.59 11.84 2.53
N THR A 31 -3.43 12.84 2.45
CA THR A 31 -4.33 13.01 1.31
C THR A 31 -3.52 13.30 0.04
N PRO A 32 -3.82 12.69 -1.10
CA PRO A 32 -4.97 11.82 -1.38
C PRO A 32 -4.70 10.32 -1.20
N SER A 33 -3.50 9.92 -0.83
CA SER A 33 -3.11 8.49 -0.86
C SER A 33 -3.64 7.66 0.31
N THR A 34 -4.21 8.31 1.33
CA THR A 34 -4.78 7.60 2.48
C THR A 34 -5.82 6.57 2.07
N GLU A 35 -6.65 6.89 1.08
CA GLU A 35 -7.72 6.03 0.62
C GLU A 35 -7.23 4.71 0.04
N ILE A 36 -6.02 4.68 -0.50
CA ILE A 36 -5.44 3.44 -1.04
C ILE A 36 -5.29 2.40 0.07
N THR A 37 -4.66 2.80 1.17
CA THR A 37 -4.45 1.90 2.30
C THR A 37 -5.77 1.52 2.98
N GLU A 38 -6.67 2.49 3.13
CA GLU A 38 -7.99 2.22 3.71
C GLU A 38 -8.77 1.21 2.88
N PHE A 39 -8.75 1.36 1.56
CA PHE A 39 -9.41 0.41 0.67
C PHE A 39 -8.87 -1.00 0.86
N ILE A 40 -7.54 -1.14 0.92
CA ILE A 40 -6.90 -2.45 1.10
C ILE A 40 -7.27 -3.05 2.45
N GLN A 41 -7.27 -2.26 3.50
CA GLN A 41 -7.60 -2.75 4.85
C GLN A 41 -9.03 -3.29 4.93
N ASN A 42 -9.94 -2.74 4.13
CA ASN A 42 -11.35 -3.14 4.15
C ASN A 42 -11.71 -4.11 3.02
N ASN A 43 -10.76 -4.45 2.16
CA ASN A 43 -11.02 -5.29 1.01
C ASN A 43 -11.11 -6.76 1.40
N ARG A 44 -12.15 -7.46 0.90
CA ARG A 44 -12.38 -8.86 1.23
C ARG A 44 -11.26 -9.76 0.72
N LEU A 45 -10.79 -9.54 -0.52
CA LEU A 45 -9.73 -10.36 -1.11
C LEU A 45 -8.41 -10.19 -0.35
N ALA A 46 -8.11 -8.95 0.08
CA ALA A 46 -6.92 -8.70 0.89
C ALA A 46 -6.98 -9.45 2.22
N LYS A 47 -8.15 -9.47 2.85
CA LYS A 47 -8.34 -10.22 4.10
C LYS A 47 -8.19 -11.72 3.89
N GLU A 48 -8.74 -12.25 2.81
CA GLU A 48 -8.62 -13.66 2.48
C GLU A 48 -7.17 -14.08 2.24
N ARG A 49 -6.37 -13.19 1.61
CA ARG A 49 -4.95 -13.44 1.36
C ARG A 49 -4.07 -13.11 2.55
N LYS A 50 -4.65 -12.62 3.64
CA LYS A 50 -3.92 -12.22 4.87
C LYS A 50 -2.84 -11.19 4.58
N LEU A 51 -3.16 -10.19 3.77
CA LEU A 51 -2.25 -9.10 3.48
C LEU A 51 -1.90 -8.34 4.74
N HIS A 52 -0.62 -8.12 4.98
CA HIS A 52 -0.15 -7.31 6.09
C HIS A 52 -0.36 -5.84 5.76
N SER A 53 -1.05 -5.12 6.62
CA SER A 53 -1.39 -3.73 6.38
C SER A 53 -1.15 -2.93 7.65
N THR A 54 -0.31 -1.91 7.57
CA THR A 54 0.11 -1.16 8.76
C THR A 54 0.25 0.33 8.45
N TRP A 55 -0.32 1.16 9.34
CA TRP A 55 0.00 2.58 9.38
C TRP A 55 1.29 2.76 10.17
N CYS A 56 2.23 3.51 9.61
CA CYS A 56 3.54 3.71 10.22
C CYS A 56 3.66 5.10 10.82
N THR A 57 4.68 5.31 11.63
CA THR A 57 4.88 6.58 12.33
C THR A 57 5.36 7.71 11.41
N ASN A 58 6.00 7.34 10.30
CA ASN A 58 6.38 8.29 9.26
C ASN A 58 6.69 7.55 7.97
N GLU A 59 6.96 8.30 6.91
CA GLU A 59 7.18 7.73 5.57
C GLU A 59 8.47 6.91 5.51
N LYS A 60 9.49 7.30 6.23
CA LYS A 60 10.76 6.56 6.27
C LYS A 60 10.54 5.16 6.83
N THR A 61 9.82 5.06 7.94
CA THR A 61 9.51 3.78 8.57
C THR A 61 8.69 2.90 7.63
N ALA A 62 7.72 3.50 6.92
CA ALA A 62 6.90 2.78 5.96
C ALA A 62 7.76 2.20 4.84
N MET A 63 8.67 3.01 4.29
CA MET A 63 9.57 2.57 3.22
C MET A 63 10.51 1.47 3.71
N GLU A 64 11.03 1.59 4.93
CA GLU A 64 11.92 0.57 5.49
C GLU A 64 11.19 -0.76 5.70
N ALA A 65 9.94 -0.72 6.16
CA ALA A 65 9.15 -1.94 6.33
C ALA A 65 8.91 -2.62 4.99
N ALA A 66 8.58 -1.84 3.97
CA ALA A 66 8.38 -2.37 2.62
C ALA A 66 9.67 -2.95 2.05
N LEU A 67 10.79 -2.29 2.29
CA LEU A 67 12.09 -2.78 1.84
C LEU A 67 12.42 -4.14 2.47
N GLY A 68 12.14 -4.30 3.76
CA GLY A 68 12.33 -5.57 4.45
C GLY A 68 11.47 -6.67 3.84
N MET A 69 10.23 -6.38 3.51
CA MET A 69 9.37 -7.33 2.83
C MET A 69 9.90 -7.71 1.45
N SER A 70 10.41 -6.73 0.71
CA SER A 70 11.02 -6.95 -0.59
C SER A 70 12.25 -7.86 -0.49
N TYR A 71 13.09 -7.66 0.51
CA TYR A 71 14.24 -8.52 0.73
C TYR A 71 13.84 -9.96 1.06
N ALA A 72 12.67 -10.16 1.64
CA ALA A 72 12.14 -11.49 1.90
C ALA A 72 11.53 -12.14 0.65
N GLY A 73 11.60 -11.51 -0.50
CA GLY A 73 11.09 -12.05 -1.76
C GLY A 73 9.61 -11.80 -1.98
N LYS A 74 9.03 -10.86 -1.26
CA LYS A 74 7.60 -10.51 -1.36
C LYS A 74 7.43 -9.14 -2.00
N ARG A 75 6.23 -8.87 -2.49
CA ARG A 75 5.89 -7.57 -3.05
C ARG A 75 5.21 -6.70 -2.00
N ALA A 76 5.56 -5.43 -1.96
CA ALA A 76 4.97 -4.48 -1.03
C ALA A 76 4.57 -3.20 -1.74
N LEU A 77 3.57 -2.53 -1.19
CA LEU A 77 3.12 -1.23 -1.64
C LEU A 77 3.36 -0.22 -0.53
N VAL A 78 3.93 0.92 -0.86
CA VAL A 78 4.10 2.03 0.07
C VAL A 78 3.27 3.20 -0.42
N CYS A 79 2.47 3.76 0.47
CA CYS A 79 1.60 4.89 0.16
C CYS A 79 2.03 6.10 0.96
N MET A 80 2.21 7.24 0.28
CA MET A 80 2.56 8.48 0.93
C MET A 80 2.16 9.66 0.07
N LYS A 81 2.01 10.82 0.72
CA LYS A 81 1.83 12.09 0.03
C LYS A 81 3.15 12.43 -0.68
N HIS A 82 3.07 13.27 -1.72
CA HIS A 82 4.27 13.60 -2.51
C HIS A 82 5.43 14.15 -1.67
N VAL A 83 5.16 14.96 -0.65
CA VAL A 83 6.20 15.48 0.23
C VAL A 83 6.81 14.40 1.14
N GLY A 84 6.12 13.30 1.33
CA GLY A 84 6.63 12.18 2.13
C GLY A 84 7.84 11.53 1.52
N MET A 85 8.04 11.66 0.21
CA MET A 85 9.20 11.11 -0.49
C MET A 85 10.51 11.68 0.06
N ASN A 86 10.51 12.93 0.51
CA ASN A 86 11.69 13.54 1.12
C ASN A 86 12.05 12.87 2.45
N VAL A 87 11.05 12.47 3.22
CA VAL A 87 11.24 11.76 4.49
C VAL A 87 11.73 10.33 4.24
N ALA A 88 11.22 9.70 3.18
CA ALA A 88 11.52 8.32 2.83
C ALA A 88 12.81 8.15 2.02
N ALA A 89 13.40 9.25 1.53
CA ALA A 89 14.51 9.20 0.57
C ALA A 89 15.70 8.39 1.07
N ASP A 90 15.98 8.43 2.37
CA ASP A 90 17.10 7.71 2.96
C ASP A 90 16.95 6.19 2.82
N ALA A 91 15.72 5.68 2.91
CA ALA A 91 15.46 4.25 2.77
C ALA A 91 15.26 3.83 1.31
N PHE A 92 14.89 4.79 0.48
CA PHE A 92 14.63 4.52 -0.94
C PHE A 92 15.92 4.21 -1.69
#